data_8f2df14fd52153a127f714636d3be85e
#
_entry.id   8f2df14fd52153a127f714636d3be85e
#
_cell.length_a   1.000
_cell.length_b   1.000
_cell.length_c   1.000
_cell.angle_alpha   90.00
_cell.angle_beta   90.00
_cell.angle_gamma   90.00
#
_symmetry.space_group_name_H-M   'P 1'
#
loop_
_entity.id
_entity.type
_entity.pdbx_description
1 polymer ?
#
loop_
_entity_poly.entity_id
_entity_poly.type
_entity_poly.pdbx_seq_one_letter_code
_entity_poly.pdbx_strand_id
1 'polypeptide(L)'
;YLNRGFIDFKVISTVAELIPGQANFAVTFTIEEGERYKLNEITLKSAIQNIKLDNLTYLYKGLEGEWYNARSISKLIDRLVSKLGAAGFAFVDVKRKIKRKKEDNSVELSLYIAKTPRVFVERINIEGNSRTLDEVIRREFDLLEGDAFNVSKLRRARRSIRNLGFFSKAKVDSLAGSSPDRTVIKVSVEDKSTGEISIGAGFSLSFILSNLLLV
;
A
#
# COMPACT_ATOMS: atom_id res chain seq x y z
N TYR A 1 -14.28 0.73 1.72
CA TYR A 1 -15.11 1.87 1.33
C TYR A 1 -14.48 2.67 0.18
N LEU A 2 -13.25 3.18 0.30
CA LEU A 2 -12.57 3.97 -0.75
C LEU A 2 -12.42 3.25 -2.11
N ASN A 3 -12.40 1.91 -2.12
CA ASN A 3 -12.34 1.11 -3.34
C ASN A 3 -13.74 0.84 -3.94
N ARG A 4 -14.80 1.30 -3.28
CA ARG A 4 -16.19 1.10 -3.69
C ARG A 4 -16.92 2.41 -3.99
N GLY A 5 -16.21 3.54 -4.03
CA GLY A 5 -16.74 4.86 -4.38
C GLY A 5 -17.04 5.80 -3.23
N PHE A 6 -16.91 5.36 -2.00
CA PHE A 6 -17.20 6.18 -0.80
C PHE A 6 -15.96 7.00 -0.42
N ILE A 7 -15.80 8.17 -1.05
CA ILE A 7 -14.60 9.00 -0.86
C ILE A 7 -14.65 9.75 0.49
N ASP A 8 -15.85 10.08 0.95
CA ASP A 8 -16.08 10.83 2.18
C ASP A 8 -16.21 9.93 3.42
N PHE A 9 -15.98 8.62 3.25
CA PHE A 9 -16.00 7.64 4.34
C PHE A 9 -15.13 8.05 5.52
N LYS A 10 -15.71 7.97 6.72
CA LYS A 10 -15.04 8.26 7.99
C LYS A 10 -15.37 7.19 9.03
N VAL A 11 -14.39 6.85 9.84
CA VAL A 11 -14.60 6.12 11.08
C VAL A 11 -14.83 7.15 12.19
N ILE A 12 -16.03 7.16 12.75
CA ILE A 12 -16.43 8.12 13.81
C ILE A 12 -15.92 7.66 15.15
N SER A 13 -16.08 6.35 15.45
CA SER A 13 -15.59 5.76 16.69
C SER A 13 -15.22 4.29 16.50
N THR A 14 -14.34 3.81 17.36
CA THR A 14 -14.00 2.39 17.48
C THR A 14 -14.02 2.05 18.96
N VAL A 15 -14.87 1.09 19.34
CA VAL A 15 -15.00 0.62 20.72
C VAL A 15 -14.62 -0.85 20.75
N ALA A 16 -13.76 -1.23 21.68
CA ALA A 16 -13.38 -2.62 21.92
C ALA A 16 -13.86 -3.01 23.33
N GLU A 17 -14.69 -4.02 23.42
CA GLU A 17 -15.26 -4.52 24.68
C GLU A 17 -14.88 -5.99 24.87
N LEU A 18 -14.50 -6.35 26.09
CA LEU A 18 -14.26 -7.75 26.43
C LEU A 18 -15.61 -8.48 26.53
N ILE A 19 -15.73 -9.60 25.80
CA ILE A 19 -16.95 -10.42 25.87
C ILE A 19 -16.95 -11.17 27.20
N PRO A 20 -17.98 -10.97 28.09
CA PRO A 20 -18.05 -11.63 29.37
C PRO A 20 -17.96 -13.17 29.21
N GLY A 21 -17.08 -13.80 29.98
CA GLY A 21 -16.91 -15.26 29.98
C GLY A 21 -16.10 -15.81 28.80
N GLN A 22 -15.53 -14.96 27.93
CA GLN A 22 -14.67 -15.35 26.84
C GLN A 22 -13.37 -14.52 26.85
N ALA A 23 -12.26 -15.11 26.36
CA ALA A 23 -11.01 -14.39 26.17
C ALA A 23 -10.96 -13.61 24.84
N ASN A 24 -12.13 -13.13 24.36
CA ASN A 24 -12.31 -12.47 23.08
C ASN A 24 -12.82 -11.04 23.26
N PHE A 25 -12.47 -10.16 22.31
CA PHE A 25 -12.98 -8.79 22.24
C PHE A 25 -13.99 -8.65 21.12
N ALA A 26 -15.09 -7.95 21.39
CA ALA A 26 -15.97 -7.39 20.38
C ALA A 26 -15.43 -6.02 19.96
N VAL A 27 -15.19 -5.80 18.67
CA VAL A 27 -14.77 -4.50 18.16
C VAL A 27 -15.89 -3.92 17.31
N THR A 28 -16.46 -2.81 17.78
CA THR A 28 -17.53 -2.09 17.07
C THR A 28 -16.98 -0.84 16.43
N PHE A 29 -17.19 -0.71 15.12
CA PHE A 29 -16.85 0.50 14.35
C PHE A 29 -18.15 1.26 14.05
N THR A 30 -18.21 2.51 14.48
CA THR A 30 -19.25 3.45 14.01
C THR A 30 -18.67 4.21 12.84
N ILE A 31 -19.35 4.15 11.71
CA ILE A 31 -18.87 4.74 10.47
C ILE A 31 -19.88 5.70 9.87
N GLU A 32 -19.40 6.70 9.16
CA GLU A 32 -20.13 7.56 8.24
C GLU A 32 -19.67 7.21 6.83
N GLU A 33 -20.53 6.59 6.04
CA GLU A 33 -20.16 6.13 4.69
C GLU A 33 -20.03 7.30 3.71
N GLY A 34 -20.87 8.30 3.86
CA GLY A 34 -21.02 9.40 2.89
C GLY A 34 -21.65 8.92 1.59
N GLU A 35 -21.66 9.82 0.61
CA GLU A 35 -22.19 9.52 -0.72
C GLU A 35 -21.22 8.72 -1.57
N ARG A 36 -21.77 7.99 -2.52
CA ARG A 36 -21.00 7.19 -3.45
C ARG A 36 -20.76 7.96 -4.74
N TYR A 37 -19.50 8.11 -5.15
CA TYR A 37 -19.10 8.94 -6.29
C TYR A 37 -18.71 8.11 -7.51
N LYS A 38 -19.09 8.59 -8.70
CA LYS A 38 -18.62 8.10 -10.00
C LYS A 38 -17.42 8.93 -10.48
N LEU A 39 -16.49 8.28 -11.16
CA LEU A 39 -15.39 8.94 -11.83
C LEU A 39 -15.86 9.47 -13.18
N ASN A 40 -16.13 10.76 -13.26
CA ASN A 40 -16.72 11.37 -14.45
C ASN A 40 -15.68 11.63 -15.54
N GLU A 41 -14.57 12.27 -15.16
CA GLU A 41 -13.54 12.69 -16.11
C GLU A 41 -12.14 12.47 -15.56
N ILE A 42 -11.22 12.03 -16.43
CA ILE A 42 -9.80 11.93 -16.14
C ILE A 42 -9.03 12.85 -17.08
N THR A 43 -8.45 13.90 -16.53
CA THR A 43 -7.57 14.81 -17.25
C THR A 43 -6.12 14.49 -17.00
N LEU A 44 -5.33 14.28 -18.07
CA LEU A 44 -3.89 14.07 -17.97
C LEU A 44 -3.16 15.32 -18.48
N LYS A 45 -2.27 15.89 -17.64
CA LYS A 45 -1.44 17.05 -17.96
C LYS A 45 0.03 16.74 -17.71
N SER A 46 0.92 17.38 -18.45
CA SER A 46 2.38 17.19 -18.30
C SER A 46 3.09 18.55 -18.28
N ALA A 47 4.08 18.67 -17.35
CA ALA A 47 5.07 19.74 -17.37
C ALA A 47 6.27 19.40 -18.27
N ILE A 48 6.34 18.17 -18.78
CA ILE A 48 7.46 17.70 -19.59
C ILE A 48 7.09 17.85 -21.05
N GLN A 49 7.93 18.56 -21.79
CA GLN A 49 7.80 18.66 -23.25
C GLN A 49 8.04 17.29 -23.91
N ASN A 50 7.49 17.09 -25.12
CA ASN A 50 7.63 15.90 -25.92
C ASN A 50 6.97 14.61 -25.39
N ILE A 51 6.15 14.66 -24.33
CA ILE A 51 5.28 13.55 -23.98
C ILE A 51 3.99 13.64 -24.81
N LYS A 52 3.76 12.63 -25.67
CA LYS A 52 2.51 12.48 -26.42
C LYS A 52 1.42 11.92 -25.50
N LEU A 53 0.64 12.80 -24.86
CA LEU A 53 -0.39 12.42 -23.87
C LEU A 53 -1.50 11.55 -24.52
N ASP A 54 -1.81 11.77 -25.79
CA ASP A 54 -2.82 11.01 -26.53
C ASP A 54 -2.50 9.51 -26.55
N ASN A 55 -1.21 9.17 -26.62
CA ASN A 55 -0.77 7.78 -26.60
C ASN A 55 -0.95 7.09 -25.24
N LEU A 56 -1.38 7.82 -24.20
CA LEU A 56 -1.61 7.30 -22.84
C LEU A 56 -3.09 7.23 -22.49
N THR A 57 -3.98 7.76 -23.34
CA THR A 57 -5.43 7.84 -23.09
C THR A 57 -6.05 6.46 -22.87
N TYR A 58 -5.59 5.44 -23.62
CA TYR A 58 -6.09 4.06 -23.47
C TYR A 58 -5.88 3.46 -22.09
N LEU A 59 -4.95 3.99 -21.28
CA LEU A 59 -4.68 3.49 -19.94
C LEU A 59 -5.80 3.83 -18.95
N TYR A 60 -6.55 4.89 -19.19
CA TYR A 60 -7.55 5.40 -18.23
C TYR A 60 -8.97 5.53 -18.79
N LYS A 61 -9.16 5.51 -20.11
CA LYS A 61 -10.48 5.70 -20.75
C LYS A 61 -11.55 4.73 -20.21
N GLY A 62 -11.18 3.50 -19.88
CA GLY A 62 -12.10 2.51 -19.32
C GLY A 62 -12.43 2.70 -17.83
N LEU A 63 -11.91 3.74 -17.17
CA LEU A 63 -12.23 4.07 -15.78
C LEU A 63 -13.29 5.19 -15.68
N GLU A 64 -13.51 5.95 -16.76
CA GLU A 64 -14.50 7.01 -16.81
C GLU A 64 -15.91 6.42 -16.81
N GLY A 65 -16.83 7.01 -16.04
CA GLY A 65 -18.18 6.51 -15.85
C GLY A 65 -18.32 5.45 -14.76
N GLU A 66 -17.23 4.81 -14.36
CA GLU A 66 -17.20 3.78 -13.32
C GLU A 66 -17.22 4.40 -11.91
N TRP A 67 -17.54 3.59 -10.92
CA TRP A 67 -17.45 4.02 -9.53
C TRP A 67 -16.00 4.33 -9.15
N TYR A 68 -15.79 5.43 -8.43
CA TYR A 68 -14.48 5.79 -7.93
C TYR A 68 -13.83 4.60 -7.19
N ASN A 69 -12.59 4.27 -7.55
CA ASN A 69 -11.84 3.18 -6.94
C ASN A 69 -10.39 3.61 -6.73
N ALA A 70 -10.02 3.84 -5.48
CA ALA A 70 -8.69 4.32 -5.11
C ALA A 70 -7.57 3.36 -5.55
N ARG A 71 -7.84 2.04 -5.54
CA ARG A 71 -6.88 1.02 -5.99
C ARG A 71 -6.67 1.08 -7.51
N SER A 72 -7.76 1.24 -8.28
CA SER A 72 -7.68 1.37 -9.74
C SER A 72 -6.90 2.61 -10.16
N ILE A 73 -7.13 3.74 -9.48
CA ILE A 73 -6.36 4.98 -9.71
C ILE A 73 -4.88 4.80 -9.36
N SER A 74 -4.55 4.11 -8.26
CA SER A 74 -3.17 3.82 -7.91
C SER A 74 -2.49 2.94 -8.96
N LYS A 75 -3.18 1.90 -9.46
CA LYS A 75 -2.68 1.06 -10.56
C LYS A 75 -2.49 1.85 -11.85
N LEU A 76 -3.39 2.79 -12.17
CA LEU A 76 -3.25 3.67 -13.33
C LEU A 76 -1.97 4.51 -13.21
N ILE A 77 -1.74 5.15 -12.06
CA ILE A 77 -0.53 5.94 -11.81
C ILE A 77 0.73 5.08 -11.98
N ASP A 78 0.74 3.87 -11.41
CA ASP A 78 1.84 2.94 -11.52
C ASP A 78 2.13 2.55 -12.99
N ARG A 79 1.07 2.32 -13.79
CA ARG A 79 1.20 2.03 -15.23
C ARG A 79 1.73 3.24 -16.00
N LEU A 80 1.26 4.45 -15.70
CA LEU A 80 1.74 5.69 -16.31
C LEU A 80 3.24 5.88 -16.06
N VAL A 81 3.68 5.75 -14.80
CA VAL A 81 5.10 5.87 -14.44
C VAL A 81 5.94 4.81 -15.15
N SER A 82 5.49 3.55 -15.21
CA SER A 82 6.19 2.48 -15.93
C SER A 82 6.30 2.76 -17.41
N LYS A 83 5.21 3.20 -18.06
CA LYS A 83 5.22 3.53 -19.49
C LYS A 83 6.13 4.71 -19.82
N LEU A 84 6.09 5.75 -18.98
CA LEU A 84 6.98 6.91 -19.12
C LEU A 84 8.45 6.51 -18.93
N GLY A 85 8.74 5.67 -17.94
CA GLY A 85 10.08 5.12 -17.74
C GLY A 85 10.60 4.34 -18.94
N ALA A 86 9.77 3.46 -19.52
CA ALA A 86 10.09 2.71 -20.73
C ALA A 86 10.28 3.60 -21.96
N ALA A 87 9.65 4.78 -22.00
CA ALA A 87 9.82 5.79 -23.03
C ALA A 87 11.01 6.75 -22.78
N GLY A 88 11.88 6.45 -21.81
CA GLY A 88 13.07 7.24 -21.49
C GLY A 88 12.87 8.37 -20.48
N PHE A 89 11.66 8.50 -19.92
CA PHE A 89 11.37 9.52 -18.90
C PHE A 89 11.52 8.93 -17.47
N ALA A 90 12.74 8.62 -17.07
CA ALA A 90 13.03 7.96 -15.78
C ALA A 90 12.73 8.85 -14.56
N PHE A 91 12.88 10.18 -14.73
CA PHE A 91 12.74 11.16 -13.64
C PHE A 91 11.39 11.88 -13.70
N VAL A 92 10.32 11.11 -13.49
CA VAL A 92 8.94 11.62 -13.50
C VAL A 92 8.17 11.14 -12.27
N ASP A 93 7.25 11.95 -11.81
CA ASP A 93 6.23 11.56 -10.83
C ASP A 93 4.85 11.94 -11.36
N VAL A 94 3.84 11.17 -10.99
CA VAL A 94 2.45 11.46 -11.35
C VAL A 94 1.68 11.85 -10.12
N LYS A 95 1.38 13.14 -10.01
CA LYS A 95 0.57 13.71 -8.94
C LYS A 95 -0.90 13.63 -9.30
N ARG A 96 -1.74 13.30 -8.34
CA ARG A 96 -3.19 13.28 -8.51
C ARG A 96 -3.86 14.44 -7.77
N LYS A 97 -4.85 15.06 -8.39
CA LYS A 97 -5.77 15.99 -7.75
C LYS A 97 -7.19 15.50 -8.01
N ILE A 98 -7.98 15.43 -6.96
CA ILE A 98 -9.37 14.97 -7.00
C ILE A 98 -10.25 16.16 -6.67
N LYS A 99 -11.20 16.48 -7.57
CA LYS A 99 -12.24 17.48 -7.35
C LYS A 99 -13.58 16.76 -7.28
N ARG A 100 -14.27 16.94 -6.17
CA ARG A 100 -15.60 16.35 -5.92
C ARG A 100 -16.67 17.32 -6.34
N LYS A 101 -17.69 16.84 -7.03
CA LYS A 101 -18.92 17.55 -7.34
C LYS A 101 -20.05 16.86 -6.59
N LYS A 102 -20.55 17.53 -5.55
CA LYS A 102 -21.59 16.97 -4.69
C LYS A 102 -22.96 16.99 -5.35
N GLU A 103 -23.17 17.90 -6.31
CA GLU A 103 -24.45 18.09 -6.98
C GLU A 103 -24.85 16.87 -7.80
N ASP A 104 -23.89 16.17 -8.38
CA ASP A 104 -24.11 15.00 -9.24
C ASP A 104 -23.39 13.73 -8.75
N ASN A 105 -22.86 13.77 -7.53
CA ASN A 105 -22.07 12.69 -6.92
C ASN A 105 -20.95 12.19 -7.84
N SER A 106 -20.25 13.12 -8.49
CA SER A 106 -19.18 12.83 -9.42
C SER A 106 -17.82 13.35 -8.96
N VAL A 107 -16.76 12.78 -9.55
CA VAL A 107 -15.36 13.12 -9.29
C VAL A 107 -14.65 13.41 -10.58
N GLU A 108 -13.95 14.52 -10.63
CA GLU A 108 -12.96 14.83 -11.65
C GLU A 108 -11.56 14.48 -11.13
N LEU A 109 -10.85 13.65 -11.87
CA LEU A 109 -9.48 13.24 -11.55
C LEU A 109 -8.50 13.94 -12.49
N SER A 110 -7.67 14.82 -11.95
CA SER A 110 -6.56 15.42 -12.69
C SER A 110 -5.26 14.70 -12.32
N LEU A 111 -4.59 14.15 -13.32
CA LEU A 111 -3.27 13.56 -13.21
C LEU A 111 -2.24 14.51 -13.83
N TYR A 112 -1.23 14.85 -13.08
CA TYR A 112 -0.18 15.78 -13.50
C TYR A 112 1.17 15.09 -13.51
N ILE A 113 1.78 14.94 -14.69
CA ILE A 113 3.12 14.41 -14.87
C ILE A 113 4.11 15.53 -14.60
N ALA A 114 4.83 15.41 -13.49
CA ALA A 114 5.86 16.35 -13.07
C ALA A 114 7.25 15.76 -13.34
N LYS A 115 8.19 16.63 -13.75
CA LYS A 115 9.61 16.30 -13.79
C LYS A 115 10.14 16.31 -12.34
N THR A 116 10.89 15.27 -11.97
CA THR A 116 11.59 15.21 -10.68
C THR A 116 13.08 15.52 -10.86
N PRO A 117 13.80 15.93 -9.81
CA PRO A 117 15.26 16.04 -9.87
C PRO A 117 15.90 14.72 -10.31
N ARG A 118 17.04 14.81 -10.96
CA ARG A 118 17.85 13.63 -11.35
C ARG A 118 18.56 13.11 -10.10
N VAL A 119 17.94 12.18 -9.42
CA VAL A 119 18.49 11.52 -8.24
C VAL A 119 18.54 10.03 -8.49
N PHE A 120 19.66 9.40 -8.17
CA PHE A 120 19.88 7.97 -8.33
C PHE A 120 19.90 7.27 -6.98
N VAL A 121 19.48 6.02 -6.94
CA VAL A 121 19.61 5.19 -5.75
C VAL A 121 21.08 4.84 -5.55
N GLU A 122 21.67 5.31 -4.46
CA GLU A 122 23.04 4.98 -4.11
C GLU A 122 23.14 3.57 -3.56
N ARG A 123 22.30 3.26 -2.58
CA ARG A 123 22.20 1.92 -1.98
C ARG A 123 20.88 1.74 -1.23
N ILE A 124 20.55 0.47 -0.97
CA ILE A 124 19.38 0.07 -0.20
C ILE A 124 19.89 -0.61 1.09
N ASN A 125 19.76 0.09 2.21
CA ASN A 125 20.12 -0.41 3.53
C ASN A 125 18.90 -1.04 4.19
N ILE A 126 19.02 -2.29 4.61
CA ILE A 126 17.99 -3.04 5.33
C ILE A 126 18.50 -3.33 6.73
N GLU A 127 17.67 -3.06 7.72
CA GLU A 127 18.00 -3.25 9.14
C GLU A 127 16.78 -3.71 9.94
N GLY A 128 17.02 -4.48 11.00
CA GLY A 128 16.01 -4.99 11.92
C GLY A 128 15.38 -6.33 11.49
N ASN A 129 15.83 -6.91 10.38
CA ASN A 129 15.41 -8.20 9.86
C ASN A 129 16.23 -9.35 10.48
N SER A 130 16.08 -9.58 11.79
CA SER A 130 16.85 -10.57 12.53
C SER A 130 16.57 -12.03 12.12
N ARG A 131 15.41 -12.29 11.55
CA ARG A 131 14.95 -13.62 11.12
C ARG A 131 14.68 -13.69 9.62
N THR A 132 14.28 -12.57 9.01
CA THR A 132 13.96 -12.50 7.59
C THR A 132 15.21 -12.20 6.78
N LEU A 133 15.50 -13.00 5.76
CA LEU A 133 16.65 -12.78 4.88
C LEU A 133 16.51 -11.47 4.10
N ASP A 134 17.60 -10.75 3.89
CA ASP A 134 17.69 -9.51 3.09
C ASP A 134 17.04 -9.67 1.72
N GLU A 135 17.29 -10.79 1.06
CA GLU A 135 16.78 -11.10 -0.29
C GLU A 135 15.25 -11.09 -0.36
N VAL A 136 14.57 -11.52 0.72
CA VAL A 136 13.12 -11.51 0.80
C VAL A 136 12.57 -10.09 0.76
N ILE A 137 13.27 -9.14 1.38
CA ILE A 137 12.90 -7.73 1.39
C ILE A 137 13.32 -7.06 0.08
N ARG A 138 14.53 -7.35 -0.44
CA ARG A 138 15.07 -6.76 -1.67
C ARG A 138 14.21 -7.06 -2.89
N ARG A 139 13.66 -8.27 -3.00
CA ARG A 139 12.79 -8.65 -4.13
C ARG A 139 11.47 -7.86 -4.22
N GLU A 140 11.06 -7.19 -3.13
CA GLU A 140 9.88 -6.34 -3.11
C GLU A 140 10.13 -4.95 -3.71
N PHE A 141 11.35 -4.67 -4.11
CA PHE A 141 11.72 -3.43 -4.79
C PHE A 141 11.75 -3.60 -6.30
N ASP A 142 11.06 -2.69 -7.01
CA ASP A 142 11.24 -2.45 -8.44
C ASP A 142 12.35 -1.41 -8.69
N LEU A 143 13.22 -1.17 -7.70
CA LEU A 143 14.33 -0.23 -7.72
C LEU A 143 15.60 -0.98 -7.35
N LEU A 144 16.64 -0.81 -8.13
CA LEU A 144 17.97 -1.31 -7.88
C LEU A 144 18.92 -0.17 -7.52
N GLU A 145 20.04 -0.50 -6.92
CA GLU A 145 21.13 0.43 -6.69
C GLU A 145 21.68 0.89 -8.05
N GLY A 146 21.85 2.20 -8.22
CA GLY A 146 22.19 2.82 -9.52
C GLY A 146 21.00 3.28 -10.35
N ASP A 147 19.77 2.81 -10.06
CA ASP A 147 18.58 3.23 -10.80
C ASP A 147 18.20 4.69 -10.53
N ALA A 148 17.46 5.27 -11.47
CA ALA A 148 16.79 6.54 -11.26
C ALA A 148 15.78 6.43 -10.11
N PHE A 149 15.94 7.26 -9.09
CA PHE A 149 15.04 7.25 -7.94
C PHE A 149 13.62 7.65 -8.34
N ASN A 150 12.66 6.87 -7.90
CA ASN A 150 11.26 7.10 -8.18
C ASN A 150 10.40 6.91 -6.92
N VAL A 151 9.73 7.99 -6.50
CA VAL A 151 8.91 8.02 -5.28
C VAL A 151 7.74 7.03 -5.38
N SER A 152 7.15 6.83 -6.57
CA SER A 152 6.04 5.90 -6.75
C SER A 152 6.49 4.45 -6.60
N LYS A 153 7.68 4.10 -7.13
CA LYS A 153 8.29 2.79 -6.92
C LYS A 153 8.63 2.56 -5.45
N LEU A 154 9.18 3.57 -4.75
CA LEU A 154 9.45 3.49 -3.31
C LEU A 154 8.17 3.25 -2.49
N ARG A 155 7.10 3.99 -2.79
CA ARG A 155 5.79 3.77 -2.14
C ARG A 155 5.22 2.38 -2.39
N ARG A 156 5.44 1.81 -3.58
CA ARG A 156 5.06 0.44 -3.92
C ARG A 156 5.82 -0.55 -3.06
N ALA A 157 7.16 -0.47 -3.05
CA ALA A 157 8.01 -1.32 -2.23
C ALA A 157 7.59 -1.30 -0.74
N ARG A 158 7.32 -0.10 -0.19
CA ARG A 158 6.80 0.04 1.19
C ARG A 158 5.50 -0.74 1.41
N ARG A 159 4.56 -0.70 0.45
CA ARG A 159 3.31 -1.47 0.55
C ARG A 159 3.55 -2.98 0.45
N SER A 160 4.39 -3.40 -0.51
CA SER A 160 4.73 -4.81 -0.71
C SER A 160 5.37 -5.42 0.54
N ILE A 161 6.37 -4.75 1.12
CA ILE A 161 7.03 -5.20 2.35
C ILE A 161 6.05 -5.33 3.52
N ARG A 162 5.14 -4.35 3.69
CA ARG A 162 4.09 -4.45 4.72
C ARG A 162 3.13 -5.63 4.49
N ASN A 163 2.82 -5.91 3.22
CA ASN A 163 1.90 -6.98 2.85
C ASN A 163 2.50 -8.38 2.97
N LEU A 164 3.83 -8.53 3.13
CA LEU A 164 4.45 -9.82 3.44
C LEU A 164 3.92 -10.41 4.75
N GLY A 165 3.46 -9.55 5.67
CA GLY A 165 2.90 -10.02 6.93
C GLY A 165 3.93 -10.49 7.96
N PHE A 166 5.22 -10.49 7.63
CA PHE A 166 6.32 -10.97 8.48
C PHE A 166 6.75 -9.96 9.54
N PHE A 167 6.38 -8.69 9.36
CA PHE A 167 6.84 -7.59 10.18
C PHE A 167 5.72 -6.99 11.04
N SER A 168 6.02 -6.69 12.29
CA SER A 168 5.17 -5.89 13.18
C SER A 168 5.21 -4.42 12.77
N LYS A 169 6.41 -3.95 12.34
CA LYS A 169 6.64 -2.61 11.78
C LYS A 169 7.48 -2.73 10.51
N ALA A 170 7.14 -1.93 9.50
CA ALA A 170 7.94 -1.78 8.31
C ALA A 170 7.93 -0.33 7.85
N LYS A 171 9.10 0.29 7.81
CA LYS A 171 9.34 1.67 7.42
C LYS A 171 10.32 1.70 6.25
N VAL A 172 10.00 2.44 5.22
CA VAL A 172 10.86 2.60 4.05
C VAL A 172 10.95 4.09 3.74
N ASP A 173 12.12 4.65 3.90
CA ASP A 173 12.37 6.08 3.72
C ASP A 173 13.54 6.31 2.76
N SER A 174 13.61 7.51 2.19
CA SER A 174 14.75 7.97 1.42
C SER A 174 15.52 9.01 2.22
N LEU A 175 16.82 8.83 2.31
CA LEU A 175 17.76 9.73 2.99
C LEU A 175 18.69 10.35 1.96
N ALA A 176 19.33 11.49 2.30
CA ALA A 176 20.38 12.06 1.49
C ALA A 176 21.53 11.06 1.33
N GLY A 177 22.05 10.95 0.11
CA GLY A 177 23.20 10.13 -0.21
C GLY A 177 24.51 10.91 -0.04
N SER A 178 25.58 10.36 -0.62
CA SER A 178 26.94 10.96 -0.60
C SER A 178 27.05 12.25 -1.40
N SER A 179 26.12 12.50 -2.33
CA SER A 179 26.04 13.72 -3.15
C SER A 179 24.58 14.15 -3.38
N PRO A 180 24.32 15.40 -3.82
CA PRO A 180 22.95 15.91 -4.02
C PRO A 180 22.11 15.14 -5.05
N ASP A 181 22.75 14.40 -5.95
CA ASP A 181 22.12 13.55 -6.97
C ASP A 181 22.01 12.09 -6.53
N ARG A 182 22.28 11.76 -5.27
CA ARG A 182 22.23 10.43 -4.70
C ARG A 182 21.26 10.35 -3.53
N THR A 183 20.61 9.22 -3.40
CA THR A 183 19.74 8.92 -2.26
C THR A 183 19.99 7.50 -1.75
N VAL A 184 19.97 7.34 -0.44
CA VAL A 184 20.02 6.05 0.22
C VAL A 184 18.59 5.66 0.62
N ILE A 185 18.15 4.48 0.21
CA ILE A 185 16.88 3.93 0.68
C ILE A 185 17.15 3.18 1.98
N LYS A 186 16.50 3.62 3.05
CA LYS A 186 16.57 2.97 4.36
C LYS A 186 15.30 2.19 4.62
N VAL A 187 15.45 0.89 4.83
CA VAL A 187 14.38 -0.04 5.22
C VAL A 187 14.61 -0.44 6.66
N SER A 188 13.70 -0.06 7.54
CA SER A 188 13.74 -0.47 8.94
C SER A 188 12.53 -1.34 9.21
N VAL A 189 12.76 -2.60 9.58
CA VAL A 189 11.72 -3.58 9.88
C VAL A 189 11.86 -4.11 11.29
N GLU A 190 10.78 -4.66 11.81
CA GLU A 190 10.75 -5.36 13.07
C GLU A 190 10.00 -6.67 12.84
N ASP A 191 10.72 -7.81 12.93
CA ASP A 191 10.12 -9.12 12.69
C ASP A 191 9.00 -9.40 13.70
N LYS A 192 7.91 -10.04 13.25
CA LYS A 192 6.89 -10.56 14.13
C LYS A 192 7.41 -11.77 14.89
N SER A 193 6.98 -11.93 16.12
CA SER A 193 7.12 -13.21 16.81
C SER A 193 6.32 -14.27 16.05
N THR A 194 6.96 -15.32 15.61
CA THR A 194 6.34 -16.43 14.86
C THR A 194 5.85 -17.56 15.75
N GLY A 195 6.04 -17.45 17.07
CA GLY A 195 5.64 -18.46 18.04
C GLY A 195 4.92 -17.86 19.23
N GLU A 196 3.67 -18.18 19.40
CA GLU A 196 2.95 -18.09 20.66
C GLU A 196 3.00 -19.50 21.28
N ILE A 197 3.84 -19.68 22.31
CA ILE A 197 3.80 -20.90 23.11
C ILE A 197 2.76 -20.67 24.20
N SER A 198 1.52 -21.10 23.95
CA SER A 198 0.50 -21.17 24.97
C SER A 198 0.75 -22.42 25.83
N ILE A 199 1.41 -22.26 26.97
CA ILE A 199 1.48 -23.34 27.98
C ILE A 199 0.15 -23.30 28.75
N GLY A 200 -0.83 -24.06 28.27
CA GLY A 200 -2.06 -24.34 29.00
C GLY A 200 -1.81 -25.50 29.96
N ALA A 201 -1.76 -25.26 31.26
CA ALA A 201 -1.85 -26.33 32.26
C ALA A 201 -3.33 -26.82 32.31
N GLY A 202 -3.66 -27.75 31.41
CA GLY A 202 -4.96 -28.45 31.42
C GLY A 202 -4.86 -29.65 32.32
N PHE A 203 -5.52 -29.65 33.46
CA PHE A 203 -5.83 -30.89 34.21
C PHE A 203 -6.94 -31.62 33.45
N SER A 204 -6.59 -32.60 32.61
CA SER A 204 -7.56 -33.54 32.08
C SER A 204 -7.75 -34.66 33.10
N LEU A 205 -8.84 -34.68 33.83
CA LEU A 205 -9.34 -35.85 34.55
C LEU A 205 -9.91 -36.81 33.49
N SER A 206 -9.05 -37.58 32.84
CA SER A 206 -9.49 -38.75 32.08
C SER A 206 -9.72 -39.88 33.09
N PHE A 207 -10.94 -40.01 33.56
CA PHE A 207 -11.40 -41.25 34.16
C PHE A 207 -11.45 -42.31 33.05
N ILE A 208 -10.44 -43.18 33.01
CA ILE A 208 -10.48 -44.39 32.24
C ILE A 208 -11.42 -45.33 32.98
N LEU A 209 -12.68 -45.40 32.54
CA LEU A 209 -13.57 -46.53 32.81
C LEU A 209 -13.16 -47.70 31.92
N SER A 210 -11.98 -48.25 32.22
CA SER A 210 -11.61 -49.58 31.72
C SER A 210 -11.65 -50.53 32.89
N ASN A 211 -12.86 -51.09 33.12
CA ASN A 211 -13.02 -52.41 33.72
C ASN A 211 -14.51 -52.61 34.07
N LEU A 212 -15.27 -52.95 33.04
CA LEU A 212 -16.50 -53.77 33.28
C LEU A 212 -16.87 -54.52 32.00
N LEU A 213 -16.09 -55.51 31.69
CA LEU A 213 -16.50 -56.62 30.81
C LEU A 213 -15.60 -57.81 31.08
N LEU A 214 -15.93 -58.49 32.15
CA LEU A 214 -15.59 -59.89 32.40
C LEU A 214 -16.50 -60.40 33.53
N VAL A 215 -17.62 -60.94 33.17
CA VAL A 215 -18.22 -62.23 33.54
C VAL A 215 -19.38 -62.47 32.58
#